data_36d400c155b210c9d51e75b75139a5cd
#
_entry.id   36d400c155b210c9d51e75b75139a5cd
#
_cell.length_a   1.000
_cell.length_b   1.000
_cell.length_c   1.000
_cell.angle_alpha   90.00
_cell.angle_beta   90.00
_cell.angle_gamma   90.00
#
_symmetry.space_group_name_H-M   'P 1'
#
loop_
_entity.id
_entity.type
_entity.pdbx_description
1 polymer ?
#
loop_
_entity_poly.entity_id
_entity_poly.type
_entity_poly.pdbx_seq_one_letter_code
_entity_poly.pdbx_strand_id
1 'polypeptide(L)'
;MFCGRSEREVSFLLQGMDAFICADCVKMAGDYLKDFDRQTASEAPLPSVDALHKPKDIHHFLDQYVIGQDRAKKLLSVAVYNHYKRLNNNLSDDNELELEKSNILMVGPTGTGKTLLAKSIAKLLNVPFTIVDATVLTEAGYVGEDVESILSRLLQEADYNVAKAERGIVFIDEIDKIARKSDNPSITRDVSGEGVQQAMLKLLEGSVVNVPPQGGRKHPDQEFLHVYTQNILFICGGAFEGIERRIAQRLNTQVIGFGAQDKVKIDKNNLLQYVEAQDLRAYGLIPEIIGRLPVITYLDHLDREALKRILTEPKNALMRQYEKLFELDGIKLTVEPEVLDLIVDTSLENKLGARGLRSICEAIMTDAMYDAPSTNKKTFKVTLDYAKEKLNK
;
A
#
# COMPACT_ATOMS: atom_id res chain seq x y z
N MET A 1 6.39 4.06 -52.21
CA MET A 1 6.76 3.40 -50.93
C MET A 1 7.19 4.45 -49.94
N PHE A 2 6.80 4.32 -48.64
CA PHE A 2 7.09 5.33 -47.62
C PHE A 2 8.60 5.50 -47.33
N CYS A 3 9.39 4.42 -47.32
CA CYS A 3 10.84 4.46 -47.05
C CYS A 3 11.73 4.36 -48.29
N GLY A 4 11.17 4.31 -49.48
CA GLY A 4 11.93 4.22 -50.74
C GLY A 4 12.48 2.82 -51.08
N ARG A 5 12.36 1.82 -50.22
CA ARG A 5 12.80 0.43 -50.49
C ARG A 5 11.89 -0.25 -51.52
N SER A 6 12.45 -1.13 -52.35
CA SER A 6 11.65 -1.90 -53.29
C SER A 6 10.90 -3.05 -52.64
N GLU A 7 9.85 -3.57 -53.30
CA GLU A 7 9.04 -4.70 -52.81
C GLU A 7 9.87 -5.96 -52.52
N ARG A 8 11.00 -6.15 -53.17
CA ARG A 8 11.88 -7.31 -52.96
C ARG A 8 12.79 -7.24 -51.73
N GLU A 9 12.87 -6.04 -51.13
CA GLU A 9 13.75 -5.76 -49.97
C GLU A 9 12.98 -5.73 -48.66
N VAL A 10 11.68 -5.97 -48.68
CA VAL A 10 10.80 -5.89 -47.47
C VAL A 10 10.00 -7.18 -47.32
N SER A 11 9.82 -7.61 -46.09
CA SER A 11 9.12 -8.87 -45.79
C SER A 11 7.59 -8.82 -45.94
N PHE A 12 7.02 -7.61 -45.87
CA PHE A 12 5.58 -7.39 -45.99
C PHE A 12 5.26 -5.95 -46.37
N LEU A 13 4.23 -5.77 -47.19
CA LEU A 13 3.71 -4.48 -47.64
C LEU A 13 2.22 -4.35 -47.33
N LEU A 14 1.87 -3.29 -46.62
CA LEU A 14 0.50 -2.84 -46.46
C LEU A 14 0.17 -1.87 -47.59
N GLN A 15 -0.87 -2.15 -48.38
CA GLN A 15 -1.35 -1.32 -49.46
C GLN A 15 -2.42 -0.34 -48.94
N GLY A 16 -2.20 0.96 -49.12
CA GLY A 16 -3.20 2.00 -48.98
C GLY A 16 -3.80 2.37 -50.34
N MET A 17 -4.65 3.42 -50.37
CA MET A 17 -5.28 3.86 -51.62
C MET A 17 -4.26 4.28 -52.70
N ASP A 18 -3.24 5.07 -52.32
CA ASP A 18 -2.20 5.59 -53.27
C ASP A 18 -0.78 5.39 -52.74
N ALA A 19 -0.59 4.60 -51.68
CA ALA A 19 0.70 4.40 -51.04
C ALA A 19 0.90 2.99 -50.50
N PHE A 20 2.16 2.59 -50.39
CA PHE A 20 2.56 1.34 -49.77
C PHE A 20 3.47 1.63 -48.57
N ILE A 21 3.23 0.96 -47.46
CA ILE A 21 4.06 1.03 -46.25
C ILE A 21 4.58 -0.35 -45.90
N CYS A 22 5.88 -0.50 -45.61
CA CYS A 22 6.46 -1.78 -45.24
C CYS A 22 6.34 -2.05 -43.73
N ALA A 23 6.47 -3.31 -43.31
CA ALA A 23 6.38 -3.74 -41.91
C ALA A 23 7.31 -2.96 -40.98
N ASP A 24 8.55 -2.68 -41.41
CA ASP A 24 9.51 -1.89 -40.62
C ASP A 24 9.03 -0.46 -40.39
N CYS A 25 8.46 0.18 -41.45
CA CYS A 25 7.91 1.53 -41.33
C CYS A 25 6.65 1.56 -40.47
N VAL A 26 5.80 0.54 -40.54
CA VAL A 26 4.63 0.40 -39.63
C VAL A 26 5.08 0.29 -38.20
N LYS A 27 6.09 -0.53 -37.92
CA LYS A 27 6.66 -0.68 -36.59
C LYS A 27 7.26 0.64 -36.09
N MET A 28 8.08 1.29 -36.92
CA MET A 28 8.68 2.58 -36.59
C MET A 28 7.61 3.67 -36.34
N ALA A 29 6.58 3.74 -37.16
CA ALA A 29 5.47 4.67 -36.99
C ALA A 29 4.67 4.35 -35.73
N GLY A 30 4.47 3.07 -35.42
CA GLY A 30 3.82 2.62 -34.18
C GLY A 30 4.63 2.99 -32.92
N ASP A 31 5.95 2.89 -32.99
CA ASP A 31 6.83 3.30 -31.87
C ASP A 31 6.84 4.84 -31.74
N TYR A 32 6.84 5.58 -32.83
CA TYR A 32 6.69 7.04 -32.82
C TYR A 32 5.35 7.50 -32.26
N LEU A 33 4.25 6.81 -32.59
CA LEU A 33 2.92 7.10 -32.01
C LEU A 33 2.89 6.82 -30.52
N LYS A 34 3.49 5.72 -30.07
CA LYS A 34 3.60 5.42 -28.65
C LYS A 34 4.39 6.48 -27.87
N ASP A 35 5.48 6.98 -28.48
CA ASP A 35 6.29 8.03 -27.87
C ASP A 35 5.56 9.38 -27.89
N PHE A 36 4.80 9.67 -28.93
CA PHE A 36 3.93 10.84 -29.00
C PHE A 36 2.78 10.76 -28.00
N ASP A 37 2.13 9.59 -27.87
CA ASP A 37 1.10 9.33 -26.87
C ASP A 37 1.66 9.41 -25.46
N ARG A 38 2.92 8.99 -25.22
CA ARG A 38 3.61 9.18 -23.94
C ARG A 38 3.87 10.64 -23.63
N GLN A 39 4.29 11.44 -24.61
CA GLN A 39 4.49 12.88 -24.45
C GLN A 39 3.16 13.61 -24.19
N THR A 40 2.10 13.29 -24.93
CA THR A 40 0.77 13.88 -24.73
C THR A 40 0.08 13.38 -23.46
N ALA A 41 0.34 12.14 -23.03
CA ALA A 41 -0.14 11.61 -21.73
C ALA A 41 0.56 12.29 -20.53
N SER A 42 1.77 12.87 -20.72
CA SER A 42 2.43 13.68 -19.68
C SER A 42 1.71 15.01 -19.44
N GLU A 43 0.91 15.47 -20.40
CA GLU A 43 0.10 16.70 -20.33
C GLU A 43 -1.36 16.45 -19.87
N ALA A 44 -1.72 15.22 -19.50
CA ALA A 44 -3.06 14.99 -18.94
C ALA A 44 -3.22 15.87 -17.69
N PRO A 45 -4.16 16.84 -17.70
CA PRO A 45 -4.31 17.75 -16.57
C PRO A 45 -4.60 16.97 -15.30
N LEU A 46 -3.95 17.38 -14.20
CA LEU A 46 -4.35 16.93 -12.87
C LEU A 46 -5.86 17.15 -12.71
N PRO A 47 -6.60 16.24 -12.05
CA PRO A 47 -7.94 16.56 -11.63
C PRO A 47 -7.91 17.92 -10.92
N SER A 48 -8.77 18.85 -11.36
CA SER A 48 -8.89 20.16 -10.74
C SER A 48 -9.14 20.01 -9.23
N VAL A 49 -8.79 21.01 -8.43
CA VAL A 49 -9.07 21.00 -6.97
C VAL A 49 -10.53 20.67 -6.67
N ASP A 50 -11.44 21.10 -7.57
CA ASP A 50 -12.89 20.84 -7.48
C ASP A 50 -13.26 19.36 -7.73
N ALA A 51 -12.43 18.62 -8.48
CA ALA A 51 -12.57 17.17 -8.70
C ALA A 51 -11.89 16.32 -7.61
N LEU A 52 -11.16 16.95 -6.69
CA LEU A 52 -10.48 16.25 -5.60
C LEU A 52 -11.49 15.81 -4.55
N HIS A 53 -11.53 14.52 -4.25
CA HIS A 53 -12.40 13.99 -3.18
C HIS A 53 -12.10 14.67 -1.86
N LYS A 54 -13.13 15.24 -1.20
CA LYS A 54 -13.00 15.87 0.12
C LYS A 54 -12.66 14.83 1.19
N PRO A 55 -12.05 15.22 2.33
CA PRO A 55 -11.68 14.27 3.38
C PRO A 55 -12.83 13.38 3.86
N LYS A 56 -14.06 13.91 3.92
CA LYS A 56 -15.24 13.13 4.29
C LYS A 56 -15.60 12.07 3.25
N ASP A 57 -15.42 12.37 1.98
CA ASP A 57 -15.71 11.43 0.88
C ASP A 57 -14.67 10.30 0.86
N ILE A 58 -13.40 10.64 1.07
CA ILE A 58 -12.31 9.66 1.23
C ILE A 58 -12.61 8.75 2.43
N HIS A 59 -12.97 9.31 3.57
CA HIS A 59 -13.32 8.55 4.77
C HIS A 59 -14.49 7.60 4.51
N HIS A 60 -15.57 8.10 3.93
CA HIS A 60 -16.74 7.28 3.59
C HIS A 60 -16.42 6.16 2.59
N PHE A 61 -15.53 6.43 1.63
CA PHE A 61 -15.06 5.38 0.73
C PHE A 61 -14.28 4.29 1.49
N LEU A 62 -13.40 4.68 2.41
CA LEU A 62 -12.64 3.74 3.24
C LEU A 62 -13.54 2.88 4.13
N ASP A 63 -14.65 3.43 4.63
CA ASP A 63 -15.65 2.69 5.42
C ASP A 63 -16.26 1.50 4.66
N GLN A 64 -16.29 1.57 3.33
CA GLN A 64 -16.81 0.50 2.50
C GLN A 64 -15.86 -0.71 2.40
N TYR A 65 -14.60 -0.56 2.79
CA TYR A 65 -13.57 -1.61 2.65
C TYR A 65 -12.94 -2.01 3.98
N VAL A 66 -12.84 -1.11 4.94
CA VAL A 66 -12.15 -1.33 6.22
C VAL A 66 -13.11 -1.10 7.38
N ILE A 67 -13.25 -2.09 8.24
CA ILE A 67 -14.08 -2.03 9.44
C ILE A 67 -13.31 -1.34 10.58
N GLY A 68 -13.99 -0.44 11.31
CA GLY A 68 -13.37 0.31 12.40
C GLY A 68 -12.25 1.25 11.92
N GLN A 69 -11.26 1.50 12.76
CA GLN A 69 -10.08 2.31 12.45
C GLN A 69 -10.40 3.79 12.13
N ASP A 70 -11.44 4.35 12.75
CA ASP A 70 -11.99 5.67 12.37
C ASP A 70 -10.98 6.80 12.50
N ARG A 71 -10.11 6.75 13.54
CA ARG A 71 -9.05 7.74 13.72
C ARG A 71 -8.02 7.67 12.60
N ALA A 72 -7.56 6.46 12.25
CA ALA A 72 -6.61 6.28 11.16
C ALA A 72 -7.21 6.74 9.83
N LYS A 73 -8.44 6.36 9.51
CA LYS A 73 -9.16 6.79 8.31
C LYS A 73 -9.28 8.31 8.24
N LYS A 74 -9.64 8.97 9.35
CA LYS A 74 -9.76 10.43 9.41
C LYS A 74 -8.43 11.12 9.13
N LEU A 75 -7.35 10.70 9.79
CA LEU A 75 -6.01 11.27 9.60
C LEU A 75 -5.51 11.04 8.17
N LEU A 76 -5.64 9.81 7.66
CA LEU A 76 -5.27 9.48 6.29
C LEU A 76 -6.05 10.31 5.27
N SER A 77 -7.36 10.46 5.45
CA SER A 77 -8.21 11.25 4.54
C SER A 77 -7.77 12.71 4.48
N VAL A 78 -7.41 13.31 5.61
CA VAL A 78 -6.92 14.69 5.67
C VAL A 78 -5.53 14.80 5.05
N ALA A 79 -4.60 13.90 5.41
CA ALA A 79 -3.22 13.94 4.92
C ALA A 79 -3.16 13.77 3.39
N VAL A 80 -3.92 12.81 2.86
CA VAL A 80 -4.02 12.55 1.42
C VAL A 80 -4.63 13.74 0.68
N TYR A 81 -5.73 14.29 1.19
CA TYR A 81 -6.35 15.48 0.61
C TYR A 81 -5.38 16.66 0.56
N ASN A 82 -4.67 16.93 1.66
CA ASN A 82 -3.69 18.01 1.73
C ASN A 82 -2.51 17.77 0.78
N HIS A 83 -2.05 16.53 0.63
CA HIS A 83 -0.99 16.18 -0.32
C HIS A 83 -1.38 16.54 -1.75
N TYR A 84 -2.54 16.08 -2.24
CA TYR A 84 -2.98 16.37 -3.60
C TYR A 84 -3.39 17.83 -3.80
N LYS A 85 -3.91 18.49 -2.76
CA LYS A 85 -4.15 19.94 -2.77
C LYS A 85 -2.84 20.72 -2.94
N ARG A 86 -1.77 20.31 -2.26
CA ARG A 86 -0.42 20.87 -2.44
C ARG A 86 0.07 20.73 -3.88
N LEU A 87 -0.07 19.54 -4.46
CA LEU A 87 0.35 19.29 -5.85
C LEU A 87 -0.38 20.21 -6.85
N ASN A 88 -1.67 20.44 -6.62
CA ASN A 88 -2.47 21.32 -7.48
C ASN A 88 -2.11 22.81 -7.26
N ASN A 89 -1.70 23.20 -6.05
CA ASN A 89 -1.35 24.58 -5.74
C ASN A 89 0.02 24.98 -6.29
N ASN A 90 0.98 24.05 -6.33
CA ASN A 90 2.32 24.30 -6.89
C ASN A 90 2.32 24.57 -8.41
N LEU A 91 1.16 24.45 -9.07
CA LEU A 91 0.96 24.78 -10.48
C LEU A 91 0.57 26.26 -10.70
N SER A 92 0.33 27.02 -9.62
CA SER A 92 0.02 28.46 -9.69
C SER A 92 1.26 29.28 -9.32
N ASP A 93 1.77 30.10 -10.25
CA ASP A 93 3.01 30.86 -10.15
C ASP A 93 3.06 31.95 -9.05
N ASP A 94 2.01 32.12 -8.27
CA ASP A 94 1.80 33.27 -7.39
C ASP A 94 2.00 32.98 -5.89
N ASN A 95 2.59 31.86 -5.49
CA ASN A 95 2.68 31.50 -4.07
C ASN A 95 4.07 31.70 -3.47
N GLU A 96 4.22 32.72 -2.63
CA GLU A 96 5.39 32.91 -1.74
C GLU A 96 5.49 31.85 -0.63
N LEU A 97 4.42 31.06 -0.39
CA LEU A 97 4.36 30.03 0.66
C LEU A 97 4.56 28.63 0.09
N GLU A 98 5.68 28.02 0.42
CA GLU A 98 5.97 26.63 0.08
C GLU A 98 5.31 25.65 1.09
N LEU A 99 4.44 24.77 0.61
CA LEU A 99 3.79 23.75 1.43
C LEU A 99 4.68 22.50 1.52
N GLU A 100 5.05 22.13 2.73
CA GLU A 100 5.90 20.96 2.96
C GLU A 100 5.21 19.64 2.66
N LYS A 101 6.02 18.64 2.31
CA LYS A 101 5.59 17.27 2.08
C LYS A 101 5.25 16.59 3.41
N SER A 102 4.12 15.86 3.47
CA SER A 102 3.66 15.15 4.66
C SER A 102 3.51 13.67 4.36
N ASN A 103 4.58 12.89 4.60
CA ASN A 103 4.49 11.44 4.56
C ASN A 103 3.83 10.91 5.84
N ILE A 104 3.35 9.66 5.78
CA ILE A 104 2.47 9.09 6.81
C ILE A 104 3.12 7.85 7.41
N LEU A 105 3.02 7.69 8.73
CA LEU A 105 3.39 6.47 9.45
C LEU A 105 2.15 5.86 10.09
N MET A 106 1.89 4.60 9.80
CA MET A 106 0.83 3.79 10.40
C MET A 106 1.43 2.75 11.35
N VAL A 107 1.13 2.87 12.63
CA VAL A 107 1.55 1.94 13.68
C VAL A 107 0.38 1.04 14.06
N GLY A 108 0.60 -0.27 14.14
CA GLY A 108 -0.46 -1.16 14.61
C GLY A 108 -0.23 -2.61 14.23
N PRO A 109 -0.89 -3.54 14.93
CA PRO A 109 -0.69 -4.97 14.77
C PRO A 109 -0.84 -5.45 13.33
N THR A 110 -0.22 -6.59 13.05
CA THR A 110 -0.38 -7.27 11.76
C THR A 110 -1.85 -7.64 11.55
N GLY A 111 -2.34 -7.46 10.31
CA GLY A 111 -3.73 -7.81 9.96
C GLY A 111 -4.78 -6.73 10.28
N THR A 112 -4.43 -5.58 10.86
CA THR A 112 -5.38 -4.49 11.18
C THR A 112 -5.82 -3.66 9.97
N GLY A 113 -5.26 -3.88 8.78
CA GLY A 113 -5.71 -3.23 7.54
C GLY A 113 -4.80 -2.11 7.02
N LYS A 114 -3.57 -1.95 7.51
CA LYS A 114 -2.62 -0.90 7.06
C LYS A 114 -2.46 -0.88 5.54
N THR A 115 -2.07 -1.99 4.95
CA THR A 115 -1.88 -2.14 3.50
C THR A 115 -3.18 -1.94 2.72
N LEU A 116 -4.31 -2.42 3.26
CA LEU A 116 -5.63 -2.28 2.65
C LEU A 116 -6.09 -0.81 2.60
N LEU A 117 -5.84 -0.04 3.64
CA LEU A 117 -6.12 1.40 3.68
C LEU A 117 -5.36 2.13 2.59
N ALA A 118 -4.03 1.93 2.49
CA ALA A 118 -3.20 2.57 1.47
C ALA A 118 -3.64 2.19 0.05
N LYS A 119 -3.89 0.90 -0.20
CA LYS A 119 -4.37 0.40 -1.50
C LYS A 119 -5.75 0.97 -1.87
N SER A 120 -6.65 1.09 -0.89
CA SER A 120 -7.99 1.66 -1.13
C SER A 120 -7.93 3.14 -1.48
N ILE A 121 -7.04 3.90 -0.85
CA ILE A 121 -6.80 5.31 -1.18
C ILE A 121 -6.28 5.46 -2.62
N ALA A 122 -5.26 4.70 -2.99
CA ALA A 122 -4.70 4.74 -4.33
C ALA A 122 -5.73 4.38 -5.41
N LYS A 123 -6.59 3.39 -5.12
CA LYS A 123 -7.70 3.00 -5.98
C LYS A 123 -8.73 4.14 -6.15
N LEU A 124 -9.10 4.82 -5.05
CA LEU A 124 -10.04 5.96 -5.11
C LEU A 124 -9.51 7.09 -5.97
N LEU A 125 -8.23 7.39 -5.82
CA LEU A 125 -7.57 8.50 -6.52
C LEU A 125 -7.13 8.15 -7.94
N ASN A 126 -7.20 6.87 -8.30
CA ASN A 126 -6.74 6.35 -9.60
C ASN A 126 -5.30 6.74 -9.93
N VAL A 127 -4.40 6.58 -8.95
CA VAL A 127 -2.98 6.90 -9.08
C VAL A 127 -2.12 5.62 -9.04
N PRO A 128 -0.90 5.64 -9.63
CA PRO A 128 0.03 4.52 -9.51
C PRO A 128 0.30 4.18 -8.05
N PHE A 129 0.34 2.89 -7.76
CA PHE A 129 0.50 2.39 -6.40
C PHE A 129 1.44 1.20 -6.34
N THR A 130 2.48 1.28 -5.53
CA THR A 130 3.38 0.15 -5.29
C THR A 130 3.49 -0.17 -3.81
N ILE A 131 3.73 -1.45 -3.51
CA ILE A 131 3.98 -1.96 -2.16
C ILE A 131 5.39 -2.51 -2.13
N VAL A 132 6.15 -2.12 -1.11
CA VAL A 132 7.50 -2.61 -0.87
C VAL A 132 7.61 -3.03 0.59
N ASP A 133 8.19 -4.18 0.82
CA ASP A 133 8.56 -4.67 2.14
C ASP A 133 9.93 -4.10 2.51
N ALA A 134 10.03 -3.40 3.65
CA ALA A 134 11.29 -2.80 4.09
C ALA A 134 12.38 -3.84 4.40
N THR A 135 12.00 -5.09 4.67
CA THR A 135 12.95 -6.17 5.00
C THR A 135 13.79 -6.67 3.83
N VAL A 136 13.32 -6.44 2.58
CA VAL A 136 14.06 -6.83 1.38
C VAL A 136 15.07 -5.77 0.95
N LEU A 137 14.98 -4.55 1.53
CA LEU A 137 15.81 -3.43 1.18
C LEU A 137 17.19 -3.52 1.86
N THR A 138 18.21 -3.12 1.13
CA THR A 138 19.59 -3.04 1.62
C THR A 138 20.24 -1.72 1.23
N GLU A 139 21.34 -1.36 1.92
CA GLU A 139 22.18 -0.27 1.49
C GLU A 139 22.83 -0.59 0.13
N ALA A 140 22.95 0.42 -0.74
CA ALA A 140 23.50 0.27 -2.08
C ALA A 140 24.88 -0.44 -2.07
N GLY A 141 25.03 -1.46 -2.92
CA GLY A 141 26.25 -2.27 -3.05
C GLY A 141 26.30 -3.53 -2.21
N TYR A 142 25.24 -3.85 -1.44
CA TYR A 142 25.11 -5.12 -0.71
C TYR A 142 24.10 -6.06 -1.37
N VAL A 143 24.05 -7.31 -0.91
CA VAL A 143 23.10 -8.30 -1.41
C VAL A 143 21.68 -7.97 -0.92
N GLY A 144 20.81 -7.66 -1.84
CA GLY A 144 19.41 -7.27 -1.61
C GLY A 144 18.93 -6.28 -2.67
N GLU A 145 17.75 -5.70 -2.45
CA GLU A 145 17.23 -4.67 -3.33
C GLU A 145 17.68 -3.28 -2.86
N ASP A 146 18.24 -2.50 -3.76
CA ASP A 146 18.53 -1.09 -3.48
C ASP A 146 17.23 -0.31 -3.18
N VAL A 147 17.28 0.65 -2.28
CA VAL A 147 16.13 1.50 -1.94
C VAL A 147 15.55 2.22 -3.18
N GLU A 148 16.38 2.50 -4.19
CA GLU A 148 15.96 3.09 -5.46
C GLU A 148 15.06 2.16 -6.29
N SER A 149 15.07 0.83 -6.05
CA SER A 149 14.21 -0.15 -6.73
C SER A 149 12.71 0.11 -6.49
N ILE A 150 12.38 0.78 -5.38
CA ILE A 150 11.02 1.24 -5.05
C ILE A 150 10.44 2.08 -6.20
N LEU A 151 11.24 3.00 -6.75
CA LEU A 151 10.81 3.87 -7.85
C LEU A 151 10.71 3.13 -9.18
N SER A 152 11.55 2.11 -9.41
CA SER A 152 11.43 1.24 -10.58
C SER A 152 10.09 0.52 -10.61
N ARG A 153 9.64 0.00 -9.46
CA ARG A 153 8.31 -0.63 -9.31
C ARG A 153 7.18 0.37 -9.53
N LEU A 154 7.30 1.57 -8.97
CA LEU A 154 6.29 2.62 -9.17
C LEU A 154 6.20 3.06 -10.63
N LEU A 155 7.34 3.17 -11.34
CA LEU A 155 7.38 3.45 -12.78
C LEU A 155 6.70 2.36 -13.60
N GLN A 156 6.90 1.08 -13.25
CA GLN A 156 6.19 -0.04 -13.90
C GLN A 156 4.67 0.09 -13.76
N GLU A 157 4.18 0.41 -12.57
CA GLU A 157 2.74 0.65 -12.33
C GLU A 157 2.20 1.90 -13.05
N ALA A 158 3.07 2.81 -13.44
CA ALA A 158 2.76 4.01 -14.20
C ALA A 158 2.99 3.86 -15.72
N ASP A 159 3.22 2.64 -16.23
CA ASP A 159 3.58 2.35 -17.62
C ASP A 159 4.82 3.16 -18.09
N TYR A 160 5.79 3.35 -17.20
CA TYR A 160 7.00 4.16 -17.37
C TYR A 160 6.75 5.65 -17.68
N ASN A 161 5.56 6.14 -17.42
CA ASN A 161 5.27 7.56 -17.46
C ASN A 161 5.74 8.24 -16.16
N VAL A 162 6.82 9.01 -16.26
CA VAL A 162 7.46 9.67 -15.10
C VAL A 162 6.50 10.64 -14.42
N ALA A 163 5.81 11.49 -15.17
CA ALA A 163 4.88 12.49 -14.62
C ALA A 163 3.71 11.84 -13.87
N LYS A 164 3.26 10.66 -14.34
CA LYS A 164 2.23 9.87 -13.67
C LYS A 164 2.78 9.19 -12.41
N ALA A 165 4.01 8.63 -12.48
CA ALA A 165 4.67 8.00 -11.34
C ALA A 165 4.93 8.99 -10.19
N GLU A 166 5.35 10.22 -10.50
CA GLU A 166 5.61 11.29 -9.53
C GLU A 166 4.37 11.69 -8.72
N ARG A 167 3.16 11.33 -9.16
CA ARG A 167 1.90 11.54 -8.46
C ARG A 167 1.39 10.29 -7.75
N GLY A 168 2.18 9.23 -7.77
CA GLY A 168 1.84 7.94 -7.20
C GLY A 168 1.93 7.91 -5.68
N ILE A 169 1.53 6.76 -5.15
CA ILE A 169 1.62 6.42 -3.72
C ILE A 169 2.52 5.20 -3.58
N VAL A 170 3.49 5.30 -2.68
CA VAL A 170 4.35 4.18 -2.26
C VAL A 170 3.95 3.76 -0.86
N PHE A 171 3.61 2.49 -0.68
CA PHE A 171 3.42 1.90 0.64
C PHE A 171 4.64 1.06 1.02
N ILE A 172 5.32 1.46 2.09
CA ILE A 172 6.47 0.74 2.64
C ILE A 172 5.98 -0.03 3.87
N ASP A 173 5.86 -1.35 3.74
CA ASP A 173 5.44 -2.22 4.85
C ASP A 173 6.64 -2.65 5.69
N GLU A 174 6.36 -3.07 6.92
CA GLU A 174 7.33 -3.60 7.88
C GLU A 174 8.50 -2.65 8.21
N ILE A 175 8.24 -1.32 8.21
CA ILE A 175 9.27 -0.30 8.53
C ILE A 175 9.93 -0.50 9.90
N ASP A 176 9.22 -1.14 10.84
CA ASP A 176 9.73 -1.47 12.17
C ASP A 176 10.86 -2.52 12.16
N LYS A 177 10.98 -3.29 11.07
CA LYS A 177 12.02 -4.33 10.94
C LYS A 177 13.39 -3.76 10.61
N ILE A 178 13.46 -2.57 10.02
CA ILE A 178 14.72 -1.86 9.81
C ILE A 178 15.10 -0.94 10.99
N ALA A 179 14.35 -0.99 12.09
CA ALA A 179 14.72 -0.29 13.32
C ALA A 179 15.99 -0.90 13.95
N ARG A 180 16.84 -0.06 14.55
CA ARG A 180 18.02 -0.50 15.30
C ARG A 180 17.61 -1.44 16.43
N LYS A 181 18.27 -2.60 16.53
CA LYS A 181 17.97 -3.61 17.55
C LYS A 181 18.72 -3.45 18.86
N SER A 182 19.75 -2.62 18.93
CA SER A 182 20.57 -2.44 20.16
C SER A 182 21.15 -1.03 20.28
N ASP A 183 21.24 -0.54 21.54
CA ASP A 183 21.94 0.69 21.90
C ASP A 183 23.48 0.56 21.88
N ASN A 184 24.02 -0.64 21.63
CA ASN A 184 25.46 -0.83 21.52
C ASN A 184 25.93 -0.35 20.14
N PRO A 185 26.84 0.65 20.05
CA PRO A 185 27.49 1.00 18.82
C PRO A 185 28.42 -0.16 18.42
N SER A 186 27.86 -1.11 17.68
CA SER A 186 28.64 -2.15 17.05
C SER A 186 29.65 -1.48 16.11
N ILE A 187 30.91 -1.93 16.15
CA ILE A 187 31.99 -1.49 15.27
C ILE A 187 31.67 -1.85 13.80
N THR A 188 30.69 -2.74 13.58
CA THR A 188 30.22 -3.14 12.25
C THR A 188 29.06 -2.28 11.81
N ARG A 189 29.16 -1.68 10.61
CA ARG A 189 28.11 -0.89 9.96
C ARG A 189 26.84 -1.75 9.81
N ASP A 190 25.72 -1.27 10.33
CA ASP A 190 24.43 -1.94 10.19
C ASP A 190 23.81 -1.60 8.81
N VAL A 191 24.14 -2.46 7.84
CA VAL A 191 23.71 -2.29 6.43
C VAL A 191 22.25 -2.67 6.17
N SER A 192 21.62 -3.36 7.10
CA SER A 192 20.24 -3.84 7.00
C SER A 192 19.24 -3.01 7.84
N GLY A 193 19.72 -2.24 8.77
CA GLY A 193 18.92 -1.39 9.66
C GLY A 193 19.16 0.09 9.39
N GLU A 194 20.13 0.71 10.10
CA GLU A 194 20.37 2.14 9.98
C GLU A 194 20.81 2.58 8.58
N GLY A 195 21.61 1.76 7.86
CA GLY A 195 22.02 2.06 6.50
C GLY A 195 20.85 2.18 5.53
N VAL A 196 19.86 1.28 5.65
CA VAL A 196 18.61 1.35 4.87
C VAL A 196 17.80 2.60 5.25
N GLN A 197 17.69 2.90 6.55
CA GLN A 197 17.00 4.11 7.00
C GLN A 197 17.64 5.38 6.42
N GLN A 198 18.96 5.47 6.40
CA GLN A 198 19.68 6.60 5.81
C GLN A 198 19.47 6.70 4.28
N ALA A 199 19.48 5.56 3.58
CA ALA A 199 19.20 5.53 2.13
C ALA A 199 17.77 5.97 1.80
N MET A 200 16.80 5.61 2.62
CA MET A 200 15.39 5.99 2.45
C MET A 200 15.16 7.51 2.61
N LEU A 201 16.00 8.22 3.36
CA LEU A 201 15.86 9.67 3.55
C LEU A 201 15.79 10.40 2.22
N LYS A 202 16.63 10.04 1.25
CA LYS A 202 16.62 10.65 -0.09
C LYS A 202 15.24 10.61 -0.76
N LEU A 203 14.52 9.50 -0.60
CA LEU A 203 13.18 9.35 -1.17
C LEU A 203 12.14 10.15 -0.39
N LEU A 204 12.23 10.12 0.94
CA LEU A 204 11.26 10.76 1.83
C LEU A 204 11.40 12.29 1.81
N GLU A 205 12.61 12.82 1.64
CA GLU A 205 12.90 14.27 1.59
C GLU A 205 12.43 14.95 0.32
N GLY A 206 12.39 14.23 -0.80
CA GLY A 206 12.01 14.81 -2.08
C GLY A 206 13.19 15.21 -2.93
N SER A 207 13.97 14.24 -3.39
CA SER A 207 15.12 14.43 -4.28
C SER A 207 14.85 13.92 -5.70
N VAL A 208 15.75 14.26 -6.62
CA VAL A 208 15.80 13.63 -7.95
C VAL A 208 16.56 12.33 -7.82
N VAL A 209 15.95 11.25 -8.28
CA VAL A 209 16.54 9.92 -8.26
C VAL A 209 16.62 9.38 -9.69
N ASN A 210 17.79 8.84 -10.04
CA ASN A 210 18.05 8.26 -11.35
C ASN A 210 17.62 6.79 -11.34
N VAL A 211 16.61 6.46 -12.15
CA VAL A 211 16.03 5.12 -12.21
C VAL A 211 16.27 4.50 -13.59
N PRO A 212 16.75 3.24 -13.67
CA PRO A 212 16.91 2.56 -14.96
C PRO A 212 15.58 2.39 -15.68
N PRO A 213 15.49 2.65 -17.01
CA PRO A 213 14.23 2.62 -17.76
C PRO A 213 13.58 1.24 -17.88
N GLN A 214 14.27 0.15 -17.58
CA GLN A 214 13.76 -1.22 -17.67
C GLN A 214 14.32 -2.06 -16.53
N GLY A 215 13.95 -1.81 -15.27
CA GLY A 215 14.13 -2.72 -14.12
C GLY A 215 15.33 -3.70 -14.13
N GLY A 216 16.37 -3.44 -14.92
CA GLY A 216 17.51 -4.29 -15.17
C GLY A 216 18.80 -3.76 -14.54
N ARG A 217 19.87 -4.55 -14.66
CA ARG A 217 21.21 -4.14 -14.19
C ARG A 217 21.63 -2.85 -14.87
N LYS A 218 22.21 -1.92 -14.09
CA LYS A 218 22.76 -0.64 -14.56
C LYS A 218 23.78 -0.90 -15.68
N HIS A 219 23.41 -0.63 -16.94
CA HIS A 219 24.34 -0.59 -18.06
C HIS A 219 24.90 0.83 -18.21
N PRO A 220 26.21 0.99 -18.46
CA PRO A 220 26.84 2.32 -18.54
C PRO A 220 26.28 3.25 -19.61
N ASP A 221 25.74 2.68 -20.69
CA ASP A 221 25.25 3.41 -21.87
C ASP A 221 23.71 3.64 -21.87
N GLN A 222 23.03 3.36 -20.74
CA GLN A 222 21.58 3.46 -20.66
C GLN A 222 21.18 4.82 -20.08
N GLU A 223 20.33 5.59 -20.77
CA GLU A 223 19.75 6.82 -20.22
C GLU A 223 18.85 6.51 -19.03
N PHE A 224 19.13 7.16 -17.90
CA PHE A 224 18.33 7.04 -16.68
C PHE A 224 17.11 7.95 -16.74
N LEU A 225 16.00 7.46 -16.23
CA LEU A 225 14.83 8.31 -15.98
C LEU A 225 15.05 9.09 -14.67
N HIS A 226 14.85 10.40 -14.73
CA HIS A 226 14.92 11.28 -13.57
C HIS A 226 13.54 11.35 -12.91
N VAL A 227 13.41 10.87 -11.68
CA VAL A 227 12.15 10.86 -10.94
C VAL A 227 12.25 11.79 -9.73
N TYR A 228 11.36 12.78 -9.65
CA TYR A 228 11.25 13.70 -8.53
C TYR A 228 10.38 13.10 -7.44
N THR A 229 10.96 12.73 -6.32
CA THR A 229 10.23 12.07 -5.23
C THR A 229 9.42 13.04 -4.36
N GLN A 230 9.57 14.36 -4.55
CA GLN A 230 8.87 15.39 -3.77
C GLN A 230 7.33 15.27 -3.88
N ASN A 231 6.84 14.86 -5.04
CA ASN A 231 5.42 14.75 -5.30
C ASN A 231 4.84 13.35 -5.04
N ILE A 232 5.67 12.35 -4.79
CA ILE A 232 5.24 11.00 -4.42
C ILE A 232 4.82 10.98 -2.95
N LEU A 233 3.65 10.42 -2.65
CA LEU A 233 3.22 10.21 -1.28
C LEU A 233 3.77 8.90 -0.74
N PHE A 234 4.57 8.96 0.32
CA PHE A 234 5.04 7.78 1.03
C PHE A 234 4.16 7.53 2.26
N ILE A 235 3.67 6.30 2.35
CA ILE A 235 2.92 5.78 3.50
C ILE A 235 3.72 4.61 4.05
N CYS A 236 4.21 4.71 5.27
CA CYS A 236 4.97 3.65 5.94
C CYS A 236 4.06 2.92 6.92
N GLY A 237 4.16 1.59 6.98
CA GLY A 237 3.44 0.76 7.93
C GLY A 237 4.38 -0.15 8.72
N GLY A 238 4.09 -0.34 10.01
CA GLY A 238 4.83 -1.26 10.85
C GLY A 238 3.99 -1.80 12.00
N ALA A 239 4.32 -3.01 12.47
CA ALA A 239 3.66 -3.60 13.62
C ALA A 239 4.14 -2.96 14.93
N PHE A 240 5.41 -2.63 15.02
CA PHE A 240 6.07 -2.07 16.20
C PHE A 240 5.80 -2.89 17.47
N GLU A 241 5.98 -4.19 17.36
CA GLU A 241 5.69 -5.12 18.47
C GLU A 241 6.44 -4.72 19.75
N GLY A 242 5.69 -4.55 20.84
CA GLY A 242 6.23 -4.17 22.16
C GLY A 242 6.46 -2.67 22.36
N ILE A 243 6.06 -1.80 21.42
CA ILE A 243 6.13 -0.34 21.55
C ILE A 243 5.28 0.15 22.74
N GLU A 244 4.21 -0.59 23.08
CA GLU A 244 3.32 -0.28 24.21
C GLU A 244 4.07 -0.20 25.54
N ARG A 245 5.13 -0.99 25.69
CA ARG A 245 5.98 -0.94 26.90
C ARG A 245 6.71 0.39 27.01
N ARG A 246 7.19 0.94 25.88
CA ARG A 246 7.88 2.22 25.82
C ARG A 246 6.90 3.37 26.08
N ILE A 247 5.72 3.31 25.48
CA ILE A 247 4.63 4.26 25.74
C ILE A 247 4.25 4.25 27.24
N ALA A 248 4.07 3.06 27.82
CA ALA A 248 3.75 2.93 29.25
C ALA A 248 4.86 3.50 30.16
N GLN A 249 6.13 3.27 29.83
CA GLN A 249 7.26 3.84 30.58
C GLN A 249 7.25 5.36 30.52
N ARG A 250 7.06 5.96 29.34
CA ARG A 250 6.98 7.41 29.15
C ARG A 250 5.85 8.02 29.97
N LEU A 251 4.65 7.45 29.86
CA LEU A 251 3.47 7.95 30.56
C LEU A 251 3.63 7.82 32.10
N ASN A 252 4.22 6.74 32.59
CA ASN A 252 4.47 6.56 34.02
C ASN A 252 5.53 7.55 34.56
N THR A 253 6.56 7.87 33.75
CA THR A 253 7.61 8.83 34.15
C THR A 253 7.06 10.25 34.20
N GLN A 254 6.15 10.64 33.32
CA GLN A 254 5.50 11.96 33.33
C GLN A 254 4.61 12.17 34.57
N VAL A 255 4.02 11.10 35.12
CA VAL A 255 3.18 11.18 36.34
C VAL A 255 4.01 11.49 37.60
N ILE A 256 5.29 11.19 37.62
CA ILE A 256 6.17 11.39 38.79
C ILE A 256 6.72 12.85 38.86
N GLY A 257 6.72 13.60 37.75
CA GLY A 257 7.40 14.89 37.65
C GLY A 257 6.58 16.15 37.92
N PHE A 258 5.27 16.14 37.80
CA PHE A 258 4.39 17.31 38.03
C PHE A 258 3.12 16.94 38.79
N GLY A 259 2.84 17.73 39.83
CA GLY A 259 1.81 17.59 40.85
C GLY A 259 0.52 16.87 40.47
N ALA A 260 0.10 16.01 41.38
CA ALA A 260 -0.96 15.00 41.32
C ALA A 260 -2.41 15.52 41.12
N GLN A 261 -2.66 16.59 40.37
CA GLN A 261 -4.00 17.17 40.30
C GLN A 261 -4.77 16.88 39.02
N ASP A 262 -4.16 16.44 37.93
CA ASP A 262 -4.91 15.99 36.73
C ASP A 262 -4.42 14.62 36.27
N LYS A 263 -4.90 13.58 36.91
CA LYS A 263 -4.75 12.20 36.41
C LYS A 263 -5.58 12.05 35.16
N VAL A 264 -4.99 12.32 34.00
CA VAL A 264 -5.52 11.83 32.74
C VAL A 264 -5.66 10.31 32.92
N LYS A 265 -6.88 9.79 32.89
CA LYS A 265 -7.14 8.35 32.97
C LYS A 265 -6.53 7.69 31.74
N ILE A 266 -5.31 7.19 31.88
CA ILE A 266 -4.62 6.47 30.80
C ILE A 266 -5.38 5.17 30.57
N ASP A 267 -5.89 4.99 29.35
CA ASP A 267 -6.47 3.73 28.93
C ASP A 267 -5.34 2.71 28.71
N LYS A 268 -5.18 1.81 29.68
CA LYS A 268 -4.15 0.75 29.64
C LYS A 268 -4.44 -0.34 28.61
N ASN A 269 -5.67 -0.43 28.13
CA ASN A 269 -6.06 -1.44 27.14
C ASN A 269 -5.72 -1.03 25.70
N ASN A 270 -5.57 0.28 25.47
CA ASN A 270 -5.20 0.81 24.16
C ASN A 270 -4.06 1.85 24.30
N LEU A 271 -2.85 1.38 24.57
CA LEU A 271 -1.69 2.25 24.71
C LEU A 271 -1.24 2.86 23.39
N LEU A 272 -1.51 2.22 22.24
CA LEU A 272 -1.12 2.71 20.93
C LEU A 272 -1.72 4.08 20.61
N GLN A 273 -2.87 4.44 21.19
CA GLN A 273 -3.46 5.78 21.00
C GLN A 273 -2.57 6.93 21.46
N TYR A 274 -1.59 6.65 22.31
CA TYR A 274 -0.64 7.62 22.85
C TYR A 274 0.71 7.59 22.15
N VAL A 275 0.85 6.88 21.01
CA VAL A 275 2.13 6.79 20.28
C VAL A 275 2.59 8.16 19.81
N GLU A 276 3.87 8.46 20.07
CA GLU A 276 4.53 9.71 19.70
C GLU A 276 5.91 9.46 19.07
N ALA A 277 6.49 10.51 18.46
CA ALA A 277 7.79 10.45 17.82
C ALA A 277 8.91 9.91 18.75
N GLN A 278 8.87 10.27 20.04
CA GLN A 278 9.87 9.81 21.01
C GLN A 278 9.77 8.29 21.29
N ASP A 279 8.59 7.68 21.19
CA ASP A 279 8.42 6.24 21.37
C ASP A 279 9.02 5.48 20.16
N LEU A 280 8.84 6.03 18.96
CA LEU A 280 9.41 5.50 17.72
C LEU A 280 10.93 5.60 17.70
N ARG A 281 11.48 6.72 18.20
CA ARG A 281 12.92 6.89 18.40
C ARG A 281 13.45 5.86 19.40
N ALA A 282 12.78 5.71 20.54
CA ALA A 282 13.15 4.72 21.54
C ALA A 282 13.01 3.29 21.03
N TYR A 283 12.16 3.04 20.02
CA TYR A 283 12.02 1.75 19.37
C TYR A 283 13.19 1.44 18.42
N GLY A 284 13.82 2.48 17.81
CA GLY A 284 15.00 2.33 16.97
C GLY A 284 14.92 2.99 15.61
N LEU A 285 13.89 3.79 15.33
CA LEU A 285 13.89 4.65 14.14
C LEU A 285 14.79 5.85 14.36
N ILE A 286 15.55 6.24 13.34
CA ILE A 286 16.41 7.43 13.41
C ILE A 286 15.56 8.71 13.41
N PRO A 287 15.99 9.76 14.13
CA PRO A 287 15.25 11.02 14.24
C PRO A 287 14.93 11.66 12.89
N GLU A 288 15.82 11.52 11.92
CA GLU A 288 15.70 12.08 10.58
C GLU A 288 14.52 11.47 9.83
N ILE A 289 14.33 10.13 9.87
CA ILE A 289 13.17 9.46 9.28
C ILE A 289 11.87 9.89 9.98
N ILE A 290 11.89 9.96 11.31
CA ILE A 290 10.71 10.38 12.08
C ILE A 290 10.30 11.80 11.68
N GLY A 291 11.28 12.69 11.49
CA GLY A 291 11.05 14.06 11.02
C GLY A 291 10.43 14.13 9.61
N ARG A 292 10.66 13.10 8.75
CA ARG A 292 10.07 13.01 7.40
C ARG A 292 8.75 12.23 7.35
N LEU A 293 8.27 11.74 8.49
CA LEU A 293 6.99 11.06 8.67
C LEU A 293 6.11 11.81 9.71
N PRO A 294 5.76 13.09 9.46
CA PRO A 294 5.13 13.96 10.45
C PRO A 294 3.71 13.51 10.82
N VAL A 295 3.04 12.76 9.94
CA VAL A 295 1.68 12.27 10.19
C VAL A 295 1.77 10.86 10.77
N ILE A 296 1.68 10.76 12.10
CA ILE A 296 1.69 9.48 12.80
C ILE A 296 0.25 9.11 13.15
N THR A 297 -0.15 7.90 12.78
CA THR A 297 -1.44 7.33 13.17
C THR A 297 -1.28 5.89 13.64
N TYR A 298 -2.27 5.41 14.39
CA TYR A 298 -2.28 4.05 14.87
C TYR A 298 -3.55 3.32 14.42
N LEU A 299 -3.49 2.00 14.41
CA LEU A 299 -4.60 1.12 14.15
C LEU A 299 -4.87 0.28 15.40
N ASP A 300 -6.13 0.22 15.79
CA ASP A 300 -6.57 -0.55 16.94
C ASP A 300 -6.50 -2.05 16.69
N HIS A 301 -6.36 -2.82 17.77
CA HIS A 301 -6.55 -4.26 17.74
C HIS A 301 -7.96 -4.60 17.25
N LEU A 302 -8.08 -5.66 16.48
CA LEU A 302 -9.38 -6.15 16.02
C LEU A 302 -9.95 -7.08 17.11
N ASP A 303 -11.07 -6.68 17.66
CA ASP A 303 -11.84 -7.52 18.56
C ASP A 303 -12.68 -8.57 17.80
N ARG A 304 -13.34 -9.45 18.55
CA ARG A 304 -14.18 -10.52 18.00
C ARG A 304 -15.28 -9.98 17.09
N GLU A 305 -15.92 -8.89 17.49
CA GLU A 305 -17.00 -8.27 16.75
C GLU A 305 -16.50 -7.65 15.44
N ALA A 306 -15.37 -6.96 15.46
CA ALA A 306 -14.74 -6.42 14.26
C ALA A 306 -14.36 -7.53 13.28
N LEU A 307 -13.80 -8.66 13.76
CA LEU A 307 -13.46 -9.79 12.89
C LEU A 307 -14.70 -10.41 12.22
N LYS A 308 -15.81 -10.51 12.96
CA LYS A 308 -17.10 -11.00 12.41
C LYS A 308 -17.65 -10.06 11.34
N ARG A 309 -17.58 -8.76 11.58
CA ARG A 309 -17.98 -7.74 10.59
C ARG A 309 -17.09 -7.76 9.36
N ILE A 310 -15.77 -7.99 9.50
CA ILE A 310 -14.83 -8.11 8.37
C ILE A 310 -15.22 -9.25 7.43
N LEU A 311 -15.80 -10.34 7.94
CA LEU A 311 -16.25 -11.46 7.11
C LEU A 311 -17.41 -11.10 6.18
N THR A 312 -18.27 -10.14 6.56
CA THR A 312 -19.59 -9.95 5.93
C THR A 312 -19.87 -8.55 5.39
N GLU A 313 -19.42 -7.48 6.06
CA GLU A 313 -19.84 -6.11 5.75
C GLU A 313 -19.08 -5.45 4.59
N PRO A 314 -17.74 -5.51 4.49
CA PRO A 314 -17.01 -4.83 3.42
C PRO A 314 -17.50 -5.19 2.03
N LYS A 315 -17.31 -4.26 1.06
CA LYS A 315 -17.66 -4.53 -0.35
C LYS A 315 -17.02 -5.81 -0.89
N ASN A 316 -15.80 -6.10 -0.48
CA ASN A 316 -15.03 -7.30 -0.84
C ASN A 316 -14.88 -8.26 0.35
N ALA A 317 -15.90 -8.33 1.21
CA ALA A 317 -15.94 -9.28 2.32
C ALA A 317 -15.79 -10.73 1.83
N LEU A 318 -15.12 -11.58 2.62
CA LEU A 318 -14.82 -12.95 2.24
C LEU A 318 -16.11 -13.74 1.91
N MET A 319 -17.15 -13.60 2.73
CA MET A 319 -18.42 -14.30 2.47
C MET A 319 -19.04 -13.88 1.14
N ARG A 320 -19.03 -12.58 0.80
CA ARG A 320 -19.53 -12.11 -0.50
C ARG A 320 -18.72 -12.63 -1.69
N GLN A 321 -17.40 -12.83 -1.50
CA GLN A 321 -16.57 -13.43 -2.55
C GLN A 321 -16.96 -14.89 -2.79
N TYR A 322 -17.16 -15.69 -1.73
CA TYR A 322 -17.61 -17.07 -1.86
C TYR A 322 -19.03 -17.16 -2.43
N GLU A 323 -19.96 -16.31 -1.95
CA GLU A 323 -21.31 -16.23 -2.51
C GLU A 323 -21.27 -15.97 -4.03
N LYS A 324 -20.39 -15.04 -4.47
CA LYS A 324 -20.25 -14.73 -5.90
C LYS A 324 -19.62 -15.86 -6.69
N LEU A 325 -18.64 -16.59 -6.14
CA LEU A 325 -18.05 -17.76 -6.79
C LEU A 325 -19.08 -18.86 -7.02
N PHE A 326 -19.88 -19.20 -6.00
CA PHE A 326 -20.95 -20.18 -6.13
C PHE A 326 -22.08 -19.72 -7.07
N GLU A 327 -22.40 -18.42 -7.06
CA GLU A 327 -23.39 -17.85 -7.99
C GLU A 327 -22.97 -18.02 -9.46
N LEU A 328 -21.69 -17.88 -9.78
CA LEU A 328 -21.15 -18.09 -11.13
C LEU A 328 -21.36 -19.54 -11.62
N ASP A 329 -21.41 -20.51 -10.71
CA ASP A 329 -21.74 -21.92 -11.01
C ASP A 329 -23.25 -22.19 -10.93
N GLY A 330 -24.09 -21.17 -10.75
CA GLY A 330 -25.55 -21.29 -10.63
C GLY A 330 -26.02 -21.85 -9.30
N ILE A 331 -25.18 -21.81 -8.26
CA ILE A 331 -25.46 -22.38 -6.95
C ILE A 331 -25.62 -21.24 -5.93
N LYS A 332 -26.71 -21.28 -5.16
CA LYS A 332 -26.91 -20.34 -4.05
C LYS A 332 -26.19 -20.84 -2.80
N LEU A 333 -25.14 -20.14 -2.38
CA LEU A 333 -24.47 -20.39 -1.10
C LEU A 333 -25.27 -19.79 0.07
N THR A 334 -25.35 -20.52 1.18
CA THR A 334 -25.89 -20.00 2.45
C THR A 334 -25.00 -20.50 3.58
N VAL A 335 -24.59 -19.61 4.47
CA VAL A 335 -23.70 -19.93 5.62
C VAL A 335 -24.49 -19.66 6.90
N GLU A 336 -24.48 -20.60 7.83
CA GLU A 336 -25.12 -20.42 9.13
C GLU A 336 -24.35 -19.40 9.96
N PRO A 337 -25.04 -18.53 10.75
CA PRO A 337 -24.38 -17.52 11.60
C PRO A 337 -23.34 -18.11 12.56
N GLU A 338 -23.60 -19.32 13.09
CA GLU A 338 -22.71 -20.04 14.00
C GLU A 338 -21.38 -20.43 13.35
N VAL A 339 -21.36 -20.61 12.02
CA VAL A 339 -20.13 -20.87 11.27
C VAL A 339 -19.24 -19.64 11.27
N LEU A 340 -19.81 -18.44 11.16
CA LEU A 340 -19.04 -17.19 11.24
C LEU A 340 -18.39 -17.05 12.62
N ASP A 341 -19.12 -17.38 13.67
CA ASP A 341 -18.59 -17.38 15.04
C ASP A 341 -17.45 -18.40 15.20
N LEU A 342 -17.59 -19.61 14.65
CA LEU A 342 -16.55 -20.62 14.65
C LEU A 342 -15.29 -20.15 13.93
N ILE A 343 -15.42 -19.51 12.77
CA ILE A 343 -14.28 -18.99 12.00
C ILE A 343 -13.53 -17.94 12.79
N VAL A 344 -14.26 -17.01 13.43
CA VAL A 344 -13.67 -15.94 14.23
C VAL A 344 -12.97 -16.51 15.47
N ASP A 345 -13.62 -17.41 16.21
CA ASP A 345 -13.07 -17.99 17.42
C ASP A 345 -11.81 -18.82 17.11
N THR A 346 -11.80 -19.61 16.05
CA THR A 346 -10.63 -20.34 15.55
C THR A 346 -9.47 -19.39 15.18
N SER A 347 -9.80 -18.24 14.56
CA SER A 347 -8.77 -17.25 14.20
C SER A 347 -8.16 -16.57 15.42
N LEU A 348 -8.95 -16.31 16.45
CA LEU A 348 -8.48 -15.73 17.71
C LEU A 348 -7.63 -16.72 18.52
N GLU A 349 -8.07 -17.98 18.65
CA GLU A 349 -7.33 -19.06 19.32
C GLU A 349 -5.95 -19.26 18.71
N ASN A 350 -5.86 -19.24 17.37
CA ASN A 350 -4.61 -19.36 16.63
C ASN A 350 -3.80 -18.07 16.57
N LYS A 351 -4.26 -16.96 17.15
CA LYS A 351 -3.63 -15.62 17.13
C LYS A 351 -3.33 -15.10 15.73
N LEU A 352 -4.13 -15.48 14.75
CA LEU A 352 -3.92 -15.13 13.35
C LEU A 352 -4.56 -13.77 12.95
N GLY A 353 -5.53 -13.29 13.74
CA GLY A 353 -6.28 -12.06 13.46
C GLY A 353 -6.99 -12.12 12.12
N ALA A 354 -7.19 -10.99 11.46
CA ALA A 354 -7.93 -10.97 10.19
C ALA A 354 -7.25 -11.75 9.05
N ARG A 355 -5.92 -11.96 9.09
CA ARG A 355 -5.22 -12.80 8.08
C ARG A 355 -5.66 -14.26 8.13
N GLY A 356 -5.93 -14.77 9.32
CA GLY A 356 -6.38 -16.16 9.52
C GLY A 356 -7.78 -16.44 9.01
N LEU A 357 -8.64 -15.42 8.92
CA LEU A 357 -10.02 -15.59 8.46
C LEU A 357 -10.08 -16.24 7.06
N ARG A 358 -9.20 -15.82 6.17
CA ARG A 358 -9.17 -16.34 4.79
C ARG A 358 -8.79 -17.81 4.74
N SER A 359 -7.70 -18.20 5.40
CA SER A 359 -7.23 -19.59 5.41
C SER A 359 -8.23 -20.55 6.06
N ILE A 360 -8.91 -20.09 7.13
CA ILE A 360 -9.97 -20.86 7.77
C ILE A 360 -11.18 -21.01 6.84
N CYS A 361 -11.61 -19.93 6.18
CA CYS A 361 -12.67 -20.01 5.18
C CYS A 361 -12.30 -20.95 4.03
N GLU A 362 -11.08 -20.88 3.51
CA GLU A 362 -10.62 -21.79 2.46
C GLU A 362 -10.64 -23.24 2.91
N ALA A 363 -10.19 -23.56 4.12
CA ALA A 363 -10.27 -24.92 4.65
C ALA A 363 -11.70 -25.45 4.71
N ILE A 364 -12.68 -24.62 5.02
CA ILE A 364 -14.10 -25.00 5.06
C ILE A 364 -14.68 -25.13 3.63
N MET A 365 -14.34 -24.22 2.72
CA MET A 365 -15.01 -24.07 1.43
C MET A 365 -14.40 -24.90 0.30
N THR A 366 -13.13 -25.33 0.41
CA THR A 366 -12.40 -25.99 -0.68
C THR A 366 -13.11 -27.24 -1.20
N ASP A 367 -13.52 -28.15 -0.31
CA ASP A 367 -14.22 -29.38 -0.72
C ASP A 367 -15.58 -29.06 -1.35
N ALA A 368 -16.29 -28.06 -0.80
CA ALA A 368 -17.57 -27.62 -1.36
C ALA A 368 -17.40 -27.02 -2.77
N MET A 369 -16.37 -26.22 -3.01
CA MET A 369 -16.08 -25.65 -4.33
C MET A 369 -15.61 -26.72 -5.33
N TYR A 370 -14.95 -27.78 -4.87
CA TYR A 370 -14.54 -28.88 -5.71
C TYR A 370 -15.73 -29.73 -6.18
N ASP A 371 -16.65 -30.06 -5.27
CA ASP A 371 -17.76 -30.97 -5.54
C ASP A 371 -18.98 -30.28 -6.18
N ALA A 372 -19.29 -29.06 -5.76
CA ALA A 372 -20.52 -28.35 -6.12
C ALA A 372 -20.73 -28.18 -7.64
N PRO A 373 -19.73 -27.79 -8.46
CA PRO A 373 -19.90 -27.60 -9.90
C PRO A 373 -20.25 -28.92 -10.63
N SER A 374 -19.85 -30.07 -10.07
CA SER A 374 -20.09 -31.38 -10.62
C SER A 374 -21.47 -31.95 -10.23
N THR A 375 -22.19 -31.22 -9.37
CA THR A 375 -23.53 -31.66 -8.89
C THR A 375 -24.62 -30.79 -9.51
N ASN A 376 -25.82 -31.37 -9.71
CA ASN A 376 -27.00 -30.62 -10.19
C ASN A 376 -27.70 -29.82 -9.05
N LYS A 377 -27.04 -29.59 -7.92
CA LYS A 377 -27.62 -28.88 -6.78
C LYS A 377 -27.62 -27.37 -7.04
N LYS A 378 -28.78 -26.75 -6.87
CA LYS A 378 -28.93 -25.29 -7.01
C LYS A 378 -28.67 -24.53 -5.72
N THR A 379 -28.47 -25.21 -4.61
CA THR A 379 -28.24 -24.59 -3.29
C THR A 379 -27.19 -25.40 -2.52
N PHE A 380 -26.31 -24.73 -1.85
CA PHE A 380 -25.35 -25.30 -0.90
C PHE A 380 -25.44 -24.56 0.43
N LYS A 381 -25.59 -25.32 1.52
CA LYS A 381 -25.68 -24.76 2.87
C LYS A 381 -24.48 -25.21 3.71
N VAL A 382 -23.68 -24.28 4.18
CA VAL A 382 -22.58 -24.55 5.13
C VAL A 382 -23.18 -24.54 6.53
N THR A 383 -23.26 -25.71 7.14
CA THR A 383 -23.73 -25.90 8.51
C THR A 383 -22.57 -25.93 9.49
N LEU A 384 -22.85 -25.72 10.77
CA LEU A 384 -21.83 -25.77 11.82
C LEU A 384 -21.12 -27.13 11.87
N ASP A 385 -21.85 -28.24 11.72
CA ASP A 385 -21.27 -29.59 11.75
C ASP A 385 -20.32 -29.81 10.58
N TYR A 386 -20.72 -29.37 9.36
CA TYR A 386 -19.88 -29.42 8.18
C TYR A 386 -18.58 -28.62 8.39
N ALA A 387 -18.68 -27.40 8.92
CA ALA A 387 -17.51 -26.56 9.17
C ALA A 387 -16.54 -27.17 10.21
N LYS A 388 -17.08 -27.75 11.29
CA LYS A 388 -16.26 -28.45 12.29
C LYS A 388 -15.56 -29.68 11.73
N GLU A 389 -16.26 -30.47 10.89
CA GLU A 389 -15.66 -31.65 10.23
C GLU A 389 -14.45 -31.23 9.36
N LYS A 390 -14.55 -30.10 8.63
CA LYS A 390 -13.49 -29.63 7.76
C LYS A 390 -12.30 -29.05 8.52
N LEU A 391 -12.52 -28.43 9.66
CA LEU A 391 -11.45 -27.85 10.50
C LEU A 391 -10.73 -28.88 11.38
N ASN A 392 -11.35 -30.03 11.63
CA ASN A 392 -10.75 -31.10 12.44
C ASN A 392 -9.95 -32.13 11.61
N LYS A 393 -9.83 -31.93 10.31
CA LYS A 393 -8.95 -32.68 9.40
C LYS A 393 -7.60 -32.00 9.26
#